data_d2445df4aa75ae5d0bed05c6497af77f
#
_entry.id   d2445df4aa75ae5d0bed05c6497af77f
#
_cell.length_a   1.000
_cell.length_b   1.000
_cell.length_c   1.000
_cell.angle_alpha   90.00
_cell.angle_beta   90.00
_cell.angle_gamma   90.00
#
_symmetry.space_group_name_H-M   'P 1'
#
loop_
_entity.id
_entity.type
_entity.pdbx_description
1 polymer ?
#
loop_
_entity_poly.entity_id
_entity_poly.type
_entity_poly.pdbx_seq_one_letter_code
_entity_poly.pdbx_strand_id
1 'polypeptide(L)'
;MLDTIDYLLLLNRKERFHLLCEALGETTFRLNERFRTRLQSCLNDSPRRAVSIPPDAFVAMDCHLDWIGMALRLAADGPEQAPRDRFPLKNIANEGLVSGTQQDVDLLVAFPVGAMTHLVMIEAKGDTDWRNEQLDKKAARLDRIFSGERPWRESITPHFLLMSPTPPTSLKKRGWPSWMMPNGEPLWLRLPLPDDLVKVTRYDPDRDRRPESYRYLSVDRIGRRMG
;
A
#
# COMPACT_ATOMS: atom_id res chain seq x y z
N MET A 1 -0.96 5.29 26.50
CA MET A 1 -0.11 4.36 25.69
C MET A 1 -0.36 4.72 24.24
N LEU A 2 0.67 4.92 23.45
CA LEU A 2 0.55 5.18 22.01
C LEU A 2 0.10 3.91 21.29
N ASP A 3 -0.80 4.06 20.32
CA ASP A 3 -1.27 2.96 19.48
C ASP A 3 -0.49 2.88 18.15
N THR A 4 -0.88 1.94 17.30
CA THR A 4 -0.24 1.73 16.00
C THR A 4 -0.36 2.95 15.09
N ILE A 5 -1.48 3.67 15.13
CA ILE A 5 -1.72 4.86 14.30
C ILE A 5 -0.83 6.02 14.76
N ASP A 6 -0.68 6.20 16.06
CA ASP A 6 0.22 7.19 16.64
C ASP A 6 1.66 6.97 16.17
N TYR A 7 2.13 5.71 16.18
CA TYR A 7 3.48 5.38 15.69
C TYR A 7 3.60 5.50 14.17
N LEU A 8 2.57 5.19 13.40
CA LEU A 8 2.57 5.46 11.95
C LEU A 8 2.69 6.95 11.65
N LEU A 9 2.00 7.81 12.41
CA LEU A 9 2.14 9.26 12.29
C LEU A 9 3.58 9.73 12.58
N LEU A 10 4.22 9.18 13.63
CA LEU A 10 5.60 9.51 13.98
C LEU A 10 6.63 9.06 12.94
N LEU A 11 6.41 7.88 12.35
CA LEU A 11 7.35 7.26 11.40
C LEU A 11 7.15 7.70 9.95
N ASN A 12 5.99 8.28 9.61
CA ASN A 12 5.72 8.75 8.24
C ASN A 12 6.51 10.03 7.93
N ARG A 13 7.71 9.87 7.45
CA ARG A 13 8.69 10.94 7.20
C ARG A 13 9.10 11.04 5.72
N LYS A 14 8.24 10.60 4.79
CA LYS A 14 8.52 10.81 3.36
C LYS A 14 8.55 12.29 3.02
N GLU A 15 9.67 12.73 2.49
CA GLU A 15 9.90 14.12 2.07
C GLU A 15 8.86 14.61 1.07
N ARG A 16 8.34 13.73 0.20
CA ARG A 16 7.26 14.07 -0.76
C ARG A 16 5.99 14.51 -0.04
N PHE A 17 5.65 13.85 1.07
CA PHE A 17 4.49 14.23 1.88
C PHE A 17 4.65 15.64 2.43
N HIS A 18 5.81 15.92 3.06
CA HIS A 18 6.10 17.23 3.61
C HIS A 18 6.17 18.31 2.53
N LEU A 19 6.76 17.99 1.36
CA LEU A 19 6.80 18.89 0.23
C LEU A 19 5.41 19.26 -0.29
N LEU A 20 4.51 18.27 -0.41
CA LEU A 20 3.12 18.52 -0.83
C LEU A 20 2.36 19.35 0.19
N CYS A 21 2.52 19.05 1.50
CA CYS A 21 1.92 19.86 2.56
C CYS A 21 2.38 21.32 2.49
N GLU A 22 3.68 21.53 2.34
CA GLU A 22 4.25 22.89 2.23
C GLU A 22 3.77 23.60 0.96
N ALA A 23 3.85 22.93 -0.19
CA ALA A 23 3.52 23.51 -1.48
C ALA A 23 2.03 23.84 -1.65
N LEU A 24 1.15 23.03 -1.07
CA LEU A 24 -0.31 23.19 -1.20
C LEU A 24 -0.95 23.87 0.02
N GLY A 25 -0.19 24.14 1.09
CA GLY A 25 -0.69 24.70 2.33
C GLY A 25 -1.58 23.75 3.14
N GLU A 26 -1.56 22.45 2.84
CA GLU A 26 -2.31 21.42 3.54
C GLU A 26 -1.42 20.72 4.56
N THR A 27 -1.89 20.56 5.79
CA THR A 27 -1.14 19.88 6.86
C THR A 27 -1.56 18.43 7.07
N THR A 28 -2.71 18.04 6.50
CA THR A 28 -3.28 16.70 6.66
C THR A 28 -3.89 16.21 5.36
N PHE A 29 -3.52 14.98 4.96
CA PHE A 29 -4.22 14.30 3.88
C PHE A 29 -5.48 13.62 4.40
N ARG A 30 -6.58 13.84 3.71
CA ARG A 30 -7.86 13.17 3.99
C ARG A 30 -8.32 12.41 2.77
N LEU A 31 -8.95 11.27 2.99
CA LEU A 31 -9.58 10.54 1.89
C LEU A 31 -10.72 11.36 1.30
N ASN A 32 -10.73 11.48 -0.01
CA ASN A 32 -11.90 11.98 -0.72
C ASN A 32 -13.12 11.10 -0.39
N GLU A 33 -14.28 11.68 -0.12
CA GLU A 33 -15.49 10.96 0.31
C GLU A 33 -15.91 9.87 -0.69
N ARG A 34 -15.88 10.18 -1.99
CA ARG A 34 -16.19 9.19 -3.04
C ARG A 34 -15.23 8.02 -3.02
N PHE A 35 -13.93 8.28 -2.82
CA PHE A 35 -12.93 7.21 -2.71
C PHE A 35 -13.14 6.40 -1.45
N ARG A 36 -13.36 7.06 -0.31
CA ARG A 36 -13.62 6.42 0.99
C ARG A 36 -14.82 5.48 0.92
N THR A 37 -15.93 5.93 0.34
CA THR A 37 -17.15 5.10 0.17
C THR A 37 -16.88 3.87 -0.70
N ARG A 38 -16.16 4.02 -1.82
CA ARG A 38 -15.81 2.90 -2.70
C ARG A 38 -14.85 1.91 -2.04
N LEU A 39 -13.86 2.42 -1.30
CA LEU A 39 -12.92 1.60 -0.54
C LEU A 39 -13.66 0.81 0.55
N GLN A 40 -14.54 1.46 1.30
CA GLN A 40 -15.37 0.83 2.31
C GLN A 40 -16.26 -0.26 1.71
N SER A 41 -16.92 -0.01 0.57
CA SER A 41 -17.71 -1.03 -0.13
C SER A 41 -16.84 -2.23 -0.51
N CYS A 42 -15.68 -1.99 -1.11
CA CYS A 42 -14.74 -3.06 -1.51
C CYS A 42 -14.27 -3.92 -0.32
N LEU A 43 -14.02 -3.30 0.84
CA LEU A 43 -13.65 -4.04 2.05
C LEU A 43 -14.82 -4.88 2.59
N ASN A 44 -16.05 -4.39 2.46
CA ASN A 44 -17.26 -5.04 2.95
C ASN A 44 -17.78 -6.16 2.02
N ASP A 45 -17.29 -6.22 0.78
CA ASP A 45 -17.56 -7.37 -0.14
C ASP A 45 -16.81 -8.63 0.32
N SER A 46 -15.87 -8.51 1.25
CA SER A 46 -15.24 -9.65 1.92
C SER A 46 -16.11 -10.17 3.06
N PRO A 47 -16.15 -11.51 3.34
CA PRO A 47 -16.97 -12.10 4.40
C PRO A 47 -16.54 -11.73 5.82
N ARG A 48 -15.56 -10.84 5.96
CA ARG A 48 -15.14 -10.28 7.25
C ARG A 48 -16.17 -9.25 7.73
N ARG A 49 -16.09 -8.90 9.03
CA ARG A 49 -16.96 -7.90 9.65
C ARG A 49 -17.04 -6.62 8.82
N ALA A 50 -18.25 -6.10 8.63
CA ALA A 50 -18.46 -4.81 7.99
C ALA A 50 -17.68 -3.70 8.71
N VAL A 51 -16.93 -2.92 7.94
CA VAL A 51 -16.12 -1.80 8.45
C VAL A 51 -16.70 -0.47 7.98
N SER A 52 -16.53 0.55 8.80
CA SER A 52 -16.79 1.95 8.44
C SER A 52 -15.50 2.73 8.53
N ILE A 53 -15.08 3.32 7.42
CA ILE A 53 -13.85 4.13 7.37
C ILE A 53 -14.20 5.55 7.83
N PRO A 54 -13.63 6.04 8.93
CA PRO A 54 -13.89 7.38 9.40
C PRO A 54 -13.26 8.44 8.47
N PRO A 55 -13.80 9.67 8.43
CA PRO A 55 -13.28 10.73 7.54
C PRO A 55 -11.87 11.22 7.93
N ASP A 56 -11.47 11.01 9.17
CA ASP A 56 -10.18 11.33 9.76
C ASP A 56 -9.23 10.12 9.85
N ALA A 57 -9.51 9.04 9.10
CA ALA A 57 -8.59 7.90 8.99
C ALA A 57 -7.18 8.39 8.64
N PHE A 58 -6.17 7.77 9.25
CA PHE A 58 -4.78 8.01 8.88
C PHE A 58 -4.53 7.64 7.41
N VAL A 59 -3.81 8.49 6.69
CA VAL A 59 -3.46 8.29 5.28
C VAL A 59 -1.98 8.58 5.07
N ALA A 60 -1.28 7.68 4.41
CA ALA A 60 0.10 7.88 3.97
C ALA A 60 0.31 7.37 2.55
N MET A 61 0.97 8.17 1.71
CA MET A 61 1.42 7.78 0.37
C MET A 61 2.84 7.23 0.44
N ASP A 62 3.16 6.28 -0.46
CA ASP A 62 4.49 5.65 -0.55
C ASP A 62 4.98 5.16 0.83
N CYS A 63 4.09 4.53 1.61
CA CYS A 63 4.41 4.13 2.96
C CYS A 63 5.35 2.93 2.98
N HIS A 64 6.50 3.10 3.63
CA HIS A 64 7.52 2.06 3.70
C HIS A 64 7.07 0.89 4.58
N LEU A 65 7.24 -0.36 4.12
CA LEU A 65 6.84 -1.55 4.88
C LEU A 65 7.60 -1.68 6.20
N ASP A 66 8.86 -1.25 6.26
CA ASP A 66 9.64 -1.24 7.50
C ASP A 66 9.04 -0.32 8.56
N TRP A 67 8.39 0.79 8.15
CA TRP A 67 7.71 1.68 9.09
C TRP A 67 6.42 1.06 9.63
N ILE A 68 5.68 0.32 8.80
CA ILE A 68 4.53 -0.44 9.25
C ILE A 68 4.97 -1.48 10.29
N GLY A 69 5.99 -2.29 9.97
CA GLY A 69 6.53 -3.27 10.89
C GLY A 69 7.03 -2.67 12.21
N MET A 70 7.71 -1.50 12.11
CA MET A 70 8.22 -0.81 13.30
C MET A 70 7.11 -0.18 14.14
N ALA A 71 6.08 0.41 13.51
CA ALA A 71 4.92 0.96 14.22
C ALA A 71 4.18 -0.12 15.03
N LEU A 72 3.97 -1.29 14.43
CA LEU A 72 3.37 -2.44 15.10
C LEU A 72 4.22 -2.91 16.29
N ARG A 73 5.53 -2.97 16.11
CA ARG A 73 6.44 -3.37 17.19
C ARG A 73 6.48 -2.36 18.33
N LEU A 74 6.49 -1.06 18.02
CA LEU A 74 6.45 0.00 19.02
C LEU A 74 5.13 0.03 19.78
N ALA A 75 4.00 -0.21 19.11
CA ALA A 75 2.70 -0.29 19.77
C ALA A 75 2.59 -1.48 20.71
N ALA A 76 3.27 -2.61 20.41
CA ALA A 76 3.27 -3.80 21.26
C ALA A 76 4.25 -3.71 22.42
N ASP A 77 5.47 -3.24 22.19
CA ASP A 77 6.59 -3.34 23.16
C ASP A 77 7.32 -1.99 23.33
N GLY A 78 6.78 -0.92 22.80
CA GLY A 78 7.40 0.40 22.86
C GLY A 78 7.15 1.12 24.20
N PRO A 79 7.71 2.31 24.35
CA PRO A 79 7.49 3.15 25.51
C PRO A 79 6.05 3.69 25.53
N GLU A 80 5.55 4.00 26.71
CA GLU A 80 4.22 4.60 26.89
C GLU A 80 4.05 5.97 26.18
N GLN A 81 5.16 6.67 25.97
CA GLN A 81 5.22 7.97 25.30
C GLN A 81 6.16 7.91 24.10
N ALA A 82 5.93 8.78 23.13
CA ALA A 82 6.82 8.91 21.97
C ALA A 82 8.27 9.13 22.43
N PRO A 83 9.24 8.35 21.93
CA PRO A 83 10.63 8.54 22.29
C PRO A 83 11.13 9.92 21.82
N ARG A 84 11.68 10.70 22.74
CA ARG A 84 12.32 11.99 22.41
C ARG A 84 13.72 11.82 21.88
N ASP A 85 14.37 10.73 22.28
CA ASP A 85 15.74 10.36 21.93
C ASP A 85 15.77 8.97 21.28
N ARG A 86 16.99 8.46 21.07
CA ARG A 86 17.21 7.12 20.54
C ARG A 86 16.61 6.07 21.47
N PHE A 87 15.63 5.31 20.97
CA PHE A 87 15.01 4.20 21.67
C PHE A 87 15.40 2.86 21.01
N PRO A 88 16.37 2.14 21.54
CA PRO A 88 16.81 0.88 20.94
C PRO A 88 15.80 -0.24 21.26
N LEU A 89 15.29 -0.87 20.22
CA LEU A 89 14.58 -2.14 20.29
C LEU A 89 15.49 -3.25 19.78
N LYS A 90 15.42 -4.41 20.45
CA LYS A 90 16.19 -5.57 19.99
C LYS A 90 15.65 -6.02 18.64
N ASN A 91 16.51 -5.99 17.61
CA ASN A 91 16.20 -6.56 16.30
C ASN A 91 16.42 -8.07 16.38
N ILE A 92 15.36 -8.85 16.34
CA ILE A 92 15.43 -10.30 16.30
C ILE A 92 15.58 -10.69 14.83
N ALA A 93 16.75 -11.19 14.45
CA ALA A 93 17.16 -11.44 13.06
C ALA A 93 16.13 -12.25 12.24
N ASN A 94 15.36 -13.12 12.88
CA ASN A 94 14.35 -13.96 12.21
C ASN A 94 12.96 -13.32 12.11
N GLU A 95 12.70 -12.18 12.73
CA GLU A 95 11.39 -11.52 12.66
C GLU A 95 11.15 -10.86 11.30
N GLY A 96 12.22 -10.37 10.67
CA GLY A 96 12.16 -9.76 9.36
C GLY A 96 11.23 -8.51 9.28
N LEU A 97 11.00 -7.81 10.41
CA LEU A 97 10.11 -6.65 10.48
C LEU A 97 10.69 -5.41 9.81
N VAL A 98 12.00 -5.24 9.94
CA VAL A 98 12.76 -4.16 9.31
C VAL A 98 13.86 -4.79 8.47
N SER A 99 13.84 -4.53 7.17
CA SER A 99 14.76 -5.16 6.22
C SER A 99 15.79 -4.18 5.64
N GLY A 100 15.56 -2.88 5.77
CA GLY A 100 16.37 -1.86 5.13
C GLY A 100 16.21 -1.82 3.60
N THR A 101 15.26 -2.57 3.03
CA THR A 101 14.97 -2.56 1.59
C THR A 101 13.84 -1.58 1.30
N GLN A 102 13.97 -0.82 0.22
CA GLN A 102 12.91 0.09 -0.23
C GLN A 102 11.74 -0.72 -0.82
N GLN A 103 10.77 -1.05 0.03
CA GLN A 103 9.49 -1.61 -0.38
C GLN A 103 8.38 -0.80 0.26
N ASP A 104 7.60 -0.14 -0.56
CA ASP A 104 6.53 0.76 -0.16
C ASP A 104 5.18 0.18 -0.59
N VAL A 105 4.10 0.60 0.06
CA VAL A 105 2.74 0.54 -0.51
C VAL A 105 2.39 1.93 -1.02
N ASP A 106 1.72 2.01 -2.18
CA ASP A 106 1.41 3.29 -2.81
C ASP A 106 0.48 4.15 -1.94
N LEU A 107 -0.44 3.50 -1.21
CA LEU A 107 -1.30 4.16 -0.23
C LEU A 107 -1.55 3.23 0.97
N LEU A 108 -1.35 3.77 2.17
CA LEU A 108 -1.76 3.16 3.43
C LEU A 108 -2.92 3.95 4.02
N VAL A 109 -4.00 3.26 4.40
CA VAL A 109 -5.09 3.83 5.19
C VAL A 109 -5.20 3.03 6.49
N ALA A 110 -5.20 3.72 7.65
CA ALA A 110 -5.33 3.07 8.94
C ALA A 110 -6.44 3.74 9.78
N PHE A 111 -7.28 2.92 10.42
CA PHE A 111 -8.38 3.39 11.24
C PHE A 111 -8.80 2.35 12.28
N PRO A 112 -9.30 2.79 13.45
CA PRO A 112 -9.80 1.87 14.46
C PRO A 112 -11.25 1.45 14.17
N VAL A 113 -11.60 0.20 14.52
CA VAL A 113 -12.99 -0.30 14.59
C VAL A 113 -13.12 -1.13 15.87
N GLY A 114 -13.73 -0.58 16.91
CA GLY A 114 -13.71 -1.18 18.25
C GLY A 114 -12.29 -1.29 18.79
N ALA A 115 -11.87 -2.49 19.20
CA ALA A 115 -10.51 -2.77 19.69
C ALA A 115 -9.51 -3.10 18.58
N MET A 116 -9.94 -3.13 17.32
CA MET A 116 -9.10 -3.53 16.18
C MET A 116 -8.66 -2.31 15.39
N THR A 117 -7.40 -2.26 14.99
CA THR A 117 -6.91 -1.31 13.99
C THR A 117 -6.86 -1.98 12.64
N HIS A 118 -7.55 -1.43 11.67
CA HIS A 118 -7.53 -1.86 10.28
C HIS A 118 -6.40 -1.15 9.53
N LEU A 119 -5.56 -1.91 8.83
CA LEU A 119 -4.48 -1.41 7.97
C LEU A 119 -4.79 -1.81 6.53
N VAL A 120 -5.18 -0.84 5.70
CA VAL A 120 -5.49 -1.08 4.29
C VAL A 120 -4.31 -0.63 3.44
N MET A 121 -3.61 -1.59 2.86
CA MET A 121 -2.44 -1.41 2.02
C MET A 121 -2.84 -1.53 0.57
N ILE A 122 -2.65 -0.46 -0.20
CA ILE A 122 -3.08 -0.38 -1.60
C ILE A 122 -1.87 -0.29 -2.51
N GLU A 123 -1.82 -1.16 -3.52
CA GLU A 123 -0.93 -1.06 -4.67
C GLU A 123 -1.70 -0.58 -5.89
N ALA A 124 -1.16 0.39 -6.59
CA ALA A 124 -1.81 0.99 -7.74
C ALA A 124 -1.01 0.80 -9.03
N LYS A 125 -1.70 0.53 -10.13
CA LYS A 125 -1.15 0.54 -11.48
C LYS A 125 -2.07 1.33 -12.40
N GLY A 126 -1.49 2.27 -13.13
CA GLY A 126 -2.23 3.05 -14.14
C GLY A 126 -2.34 2.30 -15.46
N ASP A 127 -1.27 2.33 -16.24
CA ASP A 127 -1.24 1.80 -17.61
C ASP A 127 -0.34 0.55 -17.78
N THR A 128 0.52 0.28 -16.80
CA THR A 128 1.45 -0.84 -16.89
C THR A 128 0.85 -2.11 -16.33
N ASP A 129 1.24 -3.27 -16.90
CA ASP A 129 0.84 -4.57 -16.38
C ASP A 129 1.46 -4.84 -14.99
N TRP A 130 0.74 -5.65 -14.22
CA TRP A 130 1.22 -6.15 -12.95
C TRP A 130 2.41 -7.10 -13.15
N ARG A 131 3.50 -6.88 -12.41
CA ARG A 131 4.67 -7.78 -12.44
C ARG A 131 4.61 -8.72 -11.24
N ASN A 132 4.51 -10.02 -11.51
CA ASN A 132 4.44 -11.05 -10.47
C ASN A 132 5.62 -10.97 -9.51
N GLU A 133 6.86 -10.89 -10.00
CA GLU A 133 8.05 -10.86 -9.15
C GLU A 133 8.03 -9.74 -8.10
N GLN A 134 7.58 -8.54 -8.48
CA GLN A 134 7.51 -7.41 -7.55
C GLN A 134 6.45 -7.65 -6.47
N LEU A 135 5.28 -8.15 -6.86
CA LEU A 135 4.19 -8.42 -5.93
C LEU A 135 4.46 -9.64 -5.05
N ASP A 136 5.11 -10.68 -5.57
CA ASP A 136 5.48 -11.85 -4.80
C ASP A 136 6.49 -11.50 -3.69
N LYS A 137 7.50 -10.66 -4.00
CA LYS A 137 8.44 -10.15 -2.99
C LYS A 137 7.73 -9.33 -1.92
N LYS A 138 6.75 -8.50 -2.33
CA LYS A 138 5.94 -7.70 -1.41
C LYS A 138 5.04 -8.60 -0.55
N ALA A 139 4.35 -9.57 -1.16
CA ALA A 139 3.53 -10.53 -0.45
C ALA A 139 4.33 -11.31 0.60
N ALA A 140 5.52 -11.81 0.24
CA ALA A 140 6.42 -12.47 1.18
C ALA A 140 6.89 -11.55 2.33
N ARG A 141 7.06 -10.26 2.05
CA ARG A 141 7.41 -9.27 3.06
C ARG A 141 6.25 -9.00 4.02
N LEU A 142 5.06 -8.80 3.47
CA LEU A 142 3.84 -8.60 4.24
C LEU A 142 3.47 -9.83 5.07
N ASP A 143 3.71 -11.02 4.53
CA ASP A 143 3.53 -12.27 5.28
C ASP A 143 4.39 -12.30 6.55
N ARG A 144 5.65 -11.90 6.47
CA ARG A 144 6.53 -11.80 7.65
C ARG A 144 6.05 -10.80 8.69
N ILE A 145 5.39 -9.72 8.27
CA ILE A 145 4.86 -8.69 9.17
C ILE A 145 3.57 -9.17 9.87
N PHE A 146 2.66 -9.80 9.13
CA PHE A 146 1.29 -10.04 9.59
C PHE A 146 0.94 -11.50 9.89
N SER A 147 1.73 -12.47 9.43
CA SER A 147 1.47 -13.89 9.69
C SER A 147 2.26 -14.42 10.87
N GLY A 148 1.83 -15.58 11.38
CA GLY A 148 2.44 -16.23 12.55
C GLY A 148 1.95 -15.64 13.88
N GLU A 149 2.64 -16.03 14.95
CA GLU A 149 2.36 -15.54 16.30
C GLU A 149 3.05 -14.19 16.50
N ARG A 150 2.27 -13.12 16.34
CA ARG A 150 2.71 -11.74 16.51
C ARG A 150 1.96 -11.09 17.68
N PRO A 151 2.61 -10.25 18.50
CA PRO A 151 1.95 -9.57 19.62
C PRO A 151 0.73 -8.75 19.22
N TRP A 152 0.71 -8.23 17.98
CA TRP A 152 -0.37 -7.40 17.43
C TRP A 152 -1.46 -8.17 16.68
N ARG A 153 -1.37 -9.52 16.62
CA ARG A 153 -2.31 -10.34 15.84
C ARG A 153 -3.78 -10.12 16.22
N GLU A 154 -4.05 -9.93 17.48
CA GLU A 154 -5.42 -9.75 18.00
C GLU A 154 -5.91 -8.32 17.96
N SER A 155 -5.04 -7.35 17.67
CA SER A 155 -5.37 -5.92 17.62
C SER A 155 -5.30 -5.33 16.22
N ILE A 156 -4.78 -6.07 15.23
CA ILE A 156 -4.58 -5.57 13.86
C ILE A 156 -5.32 -6.45 12.85
N THR A 157 -6.03 -5.81 11.95
CA THR A 157 -6.63 -6.46 10.77
C THR A 157 -5.99 -5.92 9.49
N PRO A 158 -5.06 -6.66 8.86
CA PRO A 158 -4.47 -6.23 7.60
C PRO A 158 -5.42 -6.50 6.42
N HIS A 159 -5.42 -5.58 5.46
CA HIS A 159 -6.08 -5.71 4.17
C HIS A 159 -5.07 -5.35 3.07
N PHE A 160 -5.04 -6.12 2.01
CA PHE A 160 -4.26 -5.82 0.82
C PHE A 160 -5.18 -5.67 -0.38
N LEU A 161 -4.99 -4.61 -1.15
CA LEU A 161 -5.88 -4.25 -2.23
C LEU A 161 -5.07 -3.80 -3.44
N LEU A 162 -5.47 -4.28 -4.61
CA LEU A 162 -4.93 -3.85 -5.90
C LEU A 162 -5.86 -2.80 -6.52
N MET A 163 -5.26 -1.75 -7.09
CA MET A 163 -6.01 -0.68 -7.74
C MET A 163 -5.49 -0.44 -9.15
N SER A 164 -6.35 -0.61 -10.16
CA SER A 164 -6.00 -0.47 -11.57
C SER A 164 -7.24 -0.22 -12.42
N PRO A 165 -7.11 0.29 -13.68
CA PRO A 165 -8.27 0.51 -14.56
C PRO A 165 -9.06 -0.75 -14.86
N THR A 166 -8.37 -1.89 -14.95
CA THR A 166 -8.93 -3.21 -15.22
C THR A 166 -8.48 -4.22 -14.17
N PRO A 167 -9.28 -5.28 -13.89
CA PRO A 167 -8.90 -6.32 -12.93
C PRO A 167 -7.56 -6.99 -13.31
N PRO A 168 -6.76 -7.41 -12.31
CA PRO A 168 -5.45 -8.04 -12.53
C PRO A 168 -5.56 -9.54 -12.89
N THR A 169 -6.08 -9.86 -14.07
CA THR A 169 -6.36 -11.24 -14.50
C THR A 169 -5.11 -12.07 -14.79
N SER A 170 -3.95 -11.44 -15.06
CA SER A 170 -2.70 -12.10 -15.42
C SER A 170 -1.82 -12.46 -14.22
N LEU A 171 -2.19 -12.09 -13.00
CA LEU A 171 -1.38 -12.32 -11.81
C LEU A 171 -1.37 -13.79 -11.38
N LYS A 172 -0.16 -14.32 -11.17
CA LYS A 172 0.07 -15.62 -10.56
C LYS A 172 0.26 -15.41 -9.06
N LYS A 173 -0.72 -15.75 -8.26
CA LYS A 173 -0.77 -15.49 -6.81
C LYS A 173 -0.24 -16.66 -5.98
N ARG A 174 0.85 -17.30 -6.44
CA ARG A 174 1.44 -18.44 -5.74
C ARG A 174 2.14 -18.00 -4.45
N GLY A 175 1.77 -18.62 -3.34
CA GLY A 175 2.40 -18.35 -2.04
C GLY A 175 1.97 -17.03 -1.38
N TRP A 176 0.94 -16.37 -1.90
CA TRP A 176 0.38 -15.22 -1.21
C TRP A 176 -0.38 -15.66 0.04
N PRO A 177 -0.24 -14.97 1.17
CA PRO A 177 -0.94 -15.31 2.39
C PRO A 177 -2.46 -15.20 2.22
N SER A 178 -3.21 -16.07 2.89
CA SER A 178 -4.67 -16.14 2.73
C SER A 178 -5.38 -14.83 3.10
N TRP A 179 -4.83 -14.05 4.02
CA TRP A 179 -5.41 -12.77 4.40
C TRP A 179 -5.36 -11.71 3.27
N MET A 180 -4.43 -11.85 2.30
CA MET A 180 -4.36 -11.01 1.10
C MET A 180 -5.38 -11.44 0.02
N MET A 181 -5.98 -12.62 0.18
CA MET A 181 -6.90 -13.22 -0.79
C MET A 181 -8.18 -13.72 -0.09
N PRO A 182 -9.01 -12.82 0.46
CA PRO A 182 -10.13 -13.20 1.33
C PRO A 182 -11.16 -14.12 0.67
N ASN A 183 -11.29 -14.09 -0.64
CA ASN A 183 -12.18 -14.96 -1.44
C ASN A 183 -11.40 -15.75 -2.51
N GLY A 184 -10.13 -16.11 -2.22
CA GLY A 184 -9.23 -16.74 -3.18
C GLY A 184 -8.61 -15.77 -4.20
N GLU A 185 -9.01 -14.50 -4.15
CA GLU A 185 -8.54 -13.41 -4.98
C GLU A 185 -8.18 -12.18 -4.13
N PRO A 186 -7.19 -11.36 -4.54
CA PRO A 186 -6.93 -10.09 -3.89
C PRO A 186 -8.11 -9.14 -4.11
N LEU A 187 -8.40 -8.33 -3.12
CA LEU A 187 -9.36 -7.25 -3.29
C LEU A 187 -8.91 -6.33 -4.42
N TRP A 188 -9.85 -5.90 -5.25
CA TRP A 188 -9.56 -5.00 -6.35
C TRP A 188 -10.54 -3.82 -6.36
N LEU A 189 -9.99 -2.63 -6.58
CA LEU A 189 -10.75 -1.41 -6.74
C LEU A 189 -10.35 -0.73 -8.05
N ARG A 190 -11.33 -0.37 -8.87
CA ARG A 190 -11.06 0.31 -10.12
C ARG A 190 -10.40 1.67 -9.90
N LEU A 191 -9.26 1.91 -10.56
CA LEU A 191 -8.62 3.22 -10.69
C LEU A 191 -9.18 3.94 -11.94
N PRO A 192 -10.02 4.96 -11.80
CA PRO A 192 -10.43 5.75 -12.95
C PRO A 192 -9.24 6.60 -13.41
N LEU A 193 -8.84 6.46 -14.66
CA LEU A 193 -7.85 7.33 -15.29
C LEU A 193 -8.57 8.40 -16.13
N PRO A 194 -7.99 9.60 -16.25
CA PRO A 194 -8.48 10.61 -17.20
C PRO A 194 -8.43 10.07 -18.63
N ASP A 195 -9.45 10.40 -19.43
CA ASP A 195 -9.56 9.92 -20.83
C ASP A 195 -8.50 10.54 -21.76
N ASP A 196 -7.93 11.66 -21.35
CA ASP A 196 -6.90 12.42 -22.06
C ASP A 196 -5.48 12.13 -21.60
N LEU A 197 -5.30 11.19 -20.68
CA LEU A 197 -3.98 10.83 -20.19
C LEU A 197 -3.13 10.23 -21.31
N VAL A 198 -1.91 10.75 -21.43
CA VAL A 198 -0.94 10.30 -22.42
C VAL A 198 0.33 9.80 -21.76
N LYS A 199 1.05 8.95 -22.46
CA LYS A 199 2.39 8.50 -22.05
C LYS A 199 3.38 8.70 -23.17
N VAL A 200 4.65 8.91 -22.80
CA VAL A 200 5.77 8.89 -23.73
C VAL A 200 6.31 7.47 -23.78
N THR A 201 6.39 6.92 -24.98
CA THR A 201 6.97 5.61 -25.24
C THR A 201 8.17 5.72 -26.17
N ARG A 202 9.10 4.79 -26.04
CA ARG A 202 10.17 4.60 -27.01
C ARG A 202 9.78 3.44 -27.90
N TYR A 203 9.95 3.59 -29.20
CA TYR A 203 9.66 2.51 -30.13
C TYR A 203 10.63 2.50 -31.30
N ASP A 204 10.71 1.35 -31.96
CA ASP A 204 11.39 1.16 -33.21
C ASP A 204 10.38 0.61 -34.23
N PRO A 205 10.18 1.27 -35.39
CA PRO A 205 9.26 0.80 -36.41
C PRO A 205 9.63 -0.60 -36.95
N ASP A 206 10.90 -0.96 -36.90
CA ASP A 206 11.38 -2.27 -37.32
C ASP A 206 11.16 -3.36 -36.26
N ARG A 207 10.48 -3.03 -35.16
CA ARG A 207 10.17 -3.92 -34.02
C ARG A 207 11.41 -4.50 -33.31
N ASP A 208 12.56 -3.91 -33.48
CA ASP A 208 13.72 -4.27 -32.66
C ASP A 208 13.46 -3.84 -31.20
N ARG A 209 13.32 -4.81 -30.30
CA ARG A 209 12.97 -4.59 -28.90
C ARG A 209 14.18 -4.31 -28.00
N ARG A 210 15.36 -4.18 -28.56
CA ARG A 210 16.55 -3.87 -27.74
C ARG A 210 16.53 -2.39 -27.34
N PRO A 211 16.77 -2.06 -26.06
CA PRO A 211 16.71 -0.69 -25.57
C PRO A 211 17.60 0.30 -26.33
N GLU A 212 18.76 -0.15 -26.80
CA GLU A 212 19.73 0.64 -27.57
C GLU A 212 19.29 0.94 -29.00
N SER A 213 18.29 0.25 -29.51
CA SER A 213 17.77 0.43 -30.88
C SER A 213 16.55 1.33 -31.00
N TYR A 214 15.99 1.77 -29.87
CA TYR A 214 14.83 2.68 -29.85
C TYR A 214 15.20 4.04 -30.41
N ARG A 215 14.89 4.29 -31.69
CA ARG A 215 15.22 5.53 -32.41
C ARG A 215 14.16 6.61 -32.34
N TYR A 216 12.94 6.24 -31.93
CA TYR A 216 11.78 7.13 -31.97
C TYR A 216 11.13 7.26 -30.61
N LEU A 217 10.50 8.40 -30.41
CA LEU A 217 9.61 8.68 -29.30
C LEU A 217 8.18 8.80 -29.84
N SER A 218 7.22 8.30 -29.08
CA SER A 218 5.80 8.42 -29.37
C SER A 218 5.08 8.96 -28.14
N VAL A 219 4.00 9.70 -28.37
CA VAL A 219 3.06 10.12 -27.33
C VAL A 219 1.75 9.38 -27.59
N ASP A 220 1.47 8.42 -26.72
CA ASP A 220 0.33 7.51 -26.89
C ASP A 220 -0.74 7.83 -25.84
N ARG A 221 -2.01 7.83 -26.22
CA ARG A 221 -3.10 7.93 -25.26
C ARG A 221 -3.20 6.66 -24.42
N ILE A 222 -3.32 6.83 -23.10
CA ILE A 222 -3.55 5.72 -22.17
C ILE A 222 -5.07 5.44 -22.17
N GLY A 223 -5.47 4.16 -22.27
CA GLY A 223 -6.87 3.77 -22.04
C GLY A 223 -7.69 3.39 -23.26
N ARG A 224 -7.16 3.50 -24.49
CA ARG A 224 -7.80 2.88 -25.67
C ARG A 224 -7.08 1.57 -26.04
N ARG A 225 -7.12 0.55 -25.20
CA ARG A 225 -7.14 -0.81 -25.74
C ARG A 225 -8.56 -1.03 -26.24
N MET A 226 -8.76 -0.84 -27.56
CA MET A 226 -9.98 -1.31 -28.20
C MET A 226 -10.08 -2.82 -27.92
N GLY A 227 -11.20 -3.25 -27.32
CA GLY A 227 -11.60 -4.62 -27.22
C GLY A 227 -11.85 -5.25 -28.59
#